data_c1089f1c95bf2ba5baeed0b83c0039fc
#
_entry.id   c1089f1c95bf2ba5baeed0b83c0039fc
#
_cell.length_a   1.000
_cell.length_b   1.000
_cell.length_c   1.000
_cell.angle_alpha   90.00
_cell.angle_beta   90.00
_cell.angle_gamma   90.00
#
_symmetry.space_group_name_H-M   'P 1'
#
loop_
_entity.id
_entity.type
_entity.pdbx_description
1 polymer ?
#
loop_
_entity_poly.entity_id
_entity_poly.type
_entity_poly.pdbx_seq_one_letter_code
_entity_poly.pdbx_strand_id
1 'polypeptide(L)'
;MVKRKKTVIAAICMAVASVGFVAEVNASAPPQETQETSAPDLQNFHLAEIVVNGKRYIAGEYVRATSNIGILGEQDAMNSPISVTTISEKAVEDFMSSTEGLSKMLSLVPSVQKTYDAAVDCVNIRGFSESGRGFMVNGIPGMQAMTRQSSNYIDSIDVIEGPATGIRGSSNYTADGGTININSKQALDDPNSSIGLKWHSKGAFEETVDIGRRFGEGNRYGIRINASNVNGERSIKNWDLEQRNIYINLDQKTDDSKTNLMVGYTYTDSQGRPYGLTVASSYIGSALPTAPDGDINFNPVWRRDKNTNFVATLNHEQKINDHLSAFLNAGHFKQDWYYYVGFSKTLLNEAGDFTATADNYSLIEKRDYAQIGLRGDFKTGDLKHNYTLGVDRQWHYYGGPSNSVTESGWNGNIYVGDPGNWSHPTFGQSDARYTTEIAPVAGL
;
A
#
# COMPACT_ATOMS: atom_id res chain seq x y z
N MET A 1 0.04 -16.02 26.43
CA MET A 1 -0.40 -16.36 25.07
C MET A 1 0.45 -15.72 23.96
N VAL A 2 1.14 -14.63 24.22
CA VAL A 2 2.01 -13.90 23.26
C VAL A 2 3.29 -14.65 22.87
N LYS A 3 3.89 -15.43 23.79
CA LYS A 3 5.13 -16.20 23.49
C LYS A 3 4.97 -17.31 22.44
N ARG A 4 3.78 -17.91 22.29
CA ARG A 4 3.55 -19.00 21.31
C ARG A 4 3.43 -18.50 19.87
N LYS A 5 2.98 -17.26 19.64
CA LYS A 5 2.87 -16.69 18.29
C LYS A 5 4.22 -16.27 17.70
N LYS A 6 5.18 -15.88 18.55
CA LYS A 6 6.55 -15.54 18.12
C LYS A 6 7.29 -16.75 17.53
N THR A 7 7.02 -17.95 18.05
CA THR A 7 7.68 -19.20 17.64
C THR A 7 7.18 -19.71 16.28
N VAL A 8 5.93 -19.42 15.91
CA VAL A 8 5.33 -19.95 14.67
C VAL A 8 5.88 -19.21 13.44
N ILE A 9 6.03 -17.88 13.50
CA ILE A 9 6.57 -17.10 12.36
C ILE A 9 8.07 -17.36 12.19
N ALA A 10 8.83 -17.45 13.28
CA ALA A 10 10.23 -17.84 13.23
C ALA A 10 10.40 -19.29 12.73
N ALA A 11 9.48 -20.21 13.06
CA ALA A 11 9.50 -21.58 12.57
C ALA A 11 9.15 -21.68 11.07
N ILE A 12 8.27 -20.82 10.55
CA ILE A 12 7.96 -20.76 9.12
C ILE A 12 9.16 -20.21 8.35
N CYS A 13 9.83 -19.17 8.84
CA CYS A 13 11.08 -18.66 8.23
C CYS A 13 12.21 -19.71 8.28
N MET A 14 12.34 -20.49 9.36
CA MET A 14 13.34 -21.56 9.46
C MET A 14 12.97 -22.82 8.64
N ALA A 15 11.70 -23.17 8.54
CA ALA A 15 11.26 -24.31 7.72
C ALA A 15 11.44 -24.07 6.21
N VAL A 16 11.34 -22.81 5.76
CA VAL A 16 11.63 -22.43 4.36
C VAL A 16 13.14 -22.44 4.09
N ALA A 17 13.99 -22.18 5.09
CA ALA A 17 15.44 -22.22 4.97
C ALA A 17 16.01 -23.64 4.96
N SER A 18 15.25 -24.66 5.39
CA SER A 18 15.70 -26.07 5.44
C SER A 18 15.47 -26.88 4.15
N VAL A 19 14.81 -26.30 3.15
CA VAL A 19 14.74 -26.88 1.81
C VAL A 19 16.02 -26.51 1.10
N GLY A 20 16.99 -27.44 1.07
CA GLY A 20 18.37 -27.33 0.63
C GLY A 20 18.64 -26.33 -0.49
N PHE A 21 19.16 -25.17 -0.14
CA PHE A 21 19.66 -24.17 -1.08
C PHE A 21 21.17 -24.37 -1.26
N VAL A 22 21.57 -24.74 -2.47
CA VAL A 22 22.91 -24.45 -2.96
C VAL A 22 22.88 -23.03 -3.51
N ALA A 23 23.41 -22.09 -2.76
CA ALA A 23 23.58 -20.71 -3.25
C ALA A 23 24.80 -20.68 -4.17
N GLU A 24 24.58 -20.62 -5.49
CA GLU A 24 25.61 -20.14 -6.42
C GLU A 24 25.65 -18.62 -6.33
N VAL A 25 26.70 -18.10 -5.72
CA VAL A 25 27.04 -16.67 -5.79
C VAL A 25 27.70 -16.42 -7.14
N ASN A 26 26.93 -15.99 -8.11
CA ASN A 26 27.47 -15.45 -9.36
C ASN A 26 27.97 -14.02 -9.13
N ALA A 27 29.28 -13.88 -8.95
CA ALA A 27 29.94 -12.60 -9.02
C ALA A 27 29.94 -12.13 -10.48
N SER A 28 29.23 -11.04 -10.78
CA SER A 28 29.26 -10.39 -12.09
C SER A 28 30.64 -9.77 -12.34
N ALA A 29 31.24 -10.07 -13.47
CA ALA A 29 32.48 -9.47 -13.94
C ALA A 29 32.29 -7.96 -14.22
N PRO A 30 33.35 -7.13 -14.06
CA PRO A 30 33.27 -5.71 -14.34
C PRO A 30 33.05 -5.42 -15.83
N PRO A 31 32.39 -4.30 -16.17
CA PRO A 31 32.11 -3.94 -17.56
C PRO A 31 33.38 -3.68 -18.33
N GLN A 32 33.48 -4.25 -19.52
CA GLN A 32 34.54 -3.91 -20.48
C GLN A 32 34.29 -2.50 -21.06
N GLU A 33 35.33 -1.67 -21.03
CA GLU A 33 35.37 -0.39 -21.74
C GLU A 33 35.16 -0.60 -23.25
N THR A 34 34.10 -0.02 -23.78
CA THR A 34 33.84 0.06 -25.22
C THR A 34 34.38 1.38 -25.76
N GLN A 35 35.17 1.26 -26.82
CA GLN A 35 35.80 2.33 -27.60
C GLN A 35 34.79 3.34 -28.14
N GLU A 36 35.16 4.61 -28.05
CA GLU A 36 34.49 5.74 -28.70
C GLU A 36 34.39 5.53 -30.23
N THR A 37 33.18 5.49 -30.71
CA THR A 37 32.89 5.68 -32.13
C THR A 37 32.02 6.91 -32.31
N SER A 38 32.40 7.73 -33.29
CA SER A 38 31.89 9.02 -33.76
C SER A 38 30.37 9.22 -33.63
N ALA A 39 29.98 10.45 -33.24
CA ALA A 39 28.62 10.92 -33.07
C ALA A 39 27.69 10.60 -34.26
N PRO A 40 26.54 9.98 -34.02
CA PRO A 40 25.52 9.80 -35.05
C PRO A 40 24.53 10.98 -35.04
N ASP A 41 24.07 11.24 -36.25
CA ASP A 41 23.09 12.23 -36.69
C ASP A 41 21.80 12.22 -35.82
N LEU A 42 21.40 13.41 -35.34
CA LEU A 42 20.33 13.64 -34.36
C LEU A 42 18.89 13.49 -34.88
N GLN A 43 18.64 12.72 -35.92
CA GLN A 43 17.31 12.70 -36.56
C GLN A 43 16.41 11.50 -36.33
N ASN A 44 16.71 10.53 -35.50
CA ASN A 44 15.74 9.49 -35.11
C ASN A 44 16.15 8.81 -33.78
N PHE A 45 15.86 9.43 -32.66
CA PHE A 45 15.91 8.72 -31.38
C PHE A 45 14.66 7.85 -31.23
N HIS A 46 14.69 6.64 -31.75
CA HIS A 46 13.87 5.55 -31.23
C HIS A 46 14.55 5.09 -29.93
N LEU A 47 13.99 5.45 -28.77
CA LEU A 47 14.35 4.80 -27.52
C LEU A 47 14.10 3.30 -27.71
N ALA A 48 15.14 2.49 -27.62
CA ALA A 48 14.99 1.05 -27.70
C ALA A 48 14.03 0.57 -26.59
N GLU A 49 13.03 -0.19 -26.97
CA GLU A 49 12.11 -0.83 -26.04
C GLU A 49 12.89 -1.86 -25.22
N ILE A 50 13.12 -1.59 -23.95
CA ILE A 50 13.77 -2.54 -23.04
C ILE A 50 12.68 -3.46 -22.51
N VAL A 51 12.61 -4.69 -23.01
CA VAL A 51 11.75 -5.73 -22.48
C VAL A 51 12.53 -6.52 -21.44
N VAL A 52 12.25 -6.28 -20.16
CA VAL A 52 12.79 -7.06 -19.05
C VAL A 52 11.66 -7.93 -18.49
N ASN A 53 11.80 -9.24 -18.59
CA ASN A 53 10.85 -10.23 -18.06
C ASN A 53 9.38 -10.01 -18.49
N GLY A 54 9.15 -9.66 -19.76
CA GLY A 54 7.82 -9.36 -20.28
C GLY A 54 7.22 -8.02 -19.84
N LYS A 55 7.91 -7.25 -19.01
CA LYS A 55 7.51 -5.92 -18.55
C LYS A 55 8.15 -4.86 -19.44
N ARG A 56 7.33 -3.94 -19.97
CA ARG A 56 7.78 -2.83 -20.81
C ARG A 56 7.87 -1.54 -19.98
N TYR A 57 8.98 -0.81 -20.09
CA TYR A 57 9.25 0.42 -19.36
C TYR A 57 9.32 1.63 -20.29
N ILE A 58 8.86 2.80 -19.83
CA ILE A 58 8.88 4.05 -20.58
C ILE A 58 10.08 4.92 -20.19
N ALA A 59 10.44 4.95 -18.91
CA ALA A 59 11.49 5.82 -18.39
C ALA A 59 12.33 5.10 -17.35
N GLY A 60 13.59 4.81 -17.68
CA GLY A 60 14.64 4.41 -16.75
C GLY A 60 14.31 3.28 -15.79
N GLU A 61 13.45 2.34 -16.15
CA GLU A 61 12.94 1.25 -15.31
C GLU A 61 12.00 1.70 -14.17
N TYR A 62 11.77 2.99 -13.97
CA TYR A 62 10.90 3.49 -12.88
C TYR A 62 9.42 3.59 -13.26
N VAL A 63 9.11 3.72 -14.56
CA VAL A 63 7.75 3.84 -15.06
C VAL A 63 7.47 2.74 -16.08
N ARG A 64 6.38 1.98 -15.87
CA ARG A 64 5.93 0.95 -16.81
C ARG A 64 5.04 1.53 -17.90
N ALA A 65 5.06 0.88 -19.06
CA ALA A 65 4.16 1.19 -20.17
C ALA A 65 2.77 0.54 -20.03
N THR A 66 2.63 -0.48 -19.19
CA THR A 66 1.36 -1.18 -18.94
C THR A 66 0.84 -0.89 -17.54
N SER A 67 -0.46 -0.75 -17.40
CA SER A 67 -1.17 -0.40 -16.17
C SER A 67 -2.35 -1.34 -15.96
N ASN A 68 -2.65 -1.71 -14.72
CA ASN A 68 -3.88 -2.40 -14.36
C ASN A 68 -4.94 -1.37 -13.95
N ILE A 69 -5.93 -1.16 -14.80
CA ILE A 69 -6.91 -0.09 -14.67
C ILE A 69 -8.27 -0.65 -14.22
N GLY A 70 -8.28 -1.29 -13.06
CA GLY A 70 -9.50 -1.80 -12.42
C GLY A 70 -10.32 -2.67 -13.37
N ILE A 71 -11.60 -2.33 -13.60
CA ILE A 71 -12.50 -3.10 -14.48
C ILE A 71 -12.00 -3.21 -15.93
N LEU A 72 -11.20 -2.26 -16.41
CA LEU A 72 -10.63 -2.30 -17.76
C LEU A 72 -9.51 -3.34 -17.90
N GLY A 73 -8.98 -3.86 -16.80
CA GLY A 73 -7.87 -4.81 -16.78
C GLY A 73 -6.54 -4.18 -17.16
N GLU A 74 -5.62 -5.00 -17.65
CA GLU A 74 -4.30 -4.55 -18.08
C GLU A 74 -4.40 -3.79 -19.42
N GLN A 75 -3.89 -2.57 -19.46
CA GLN A 75 -3.91 -1.68 -20.61
C GLN A 75 -2.52 -1.11 -20.86
N ASP A 76 -2.19 -0.85 -22.13
CA ASP A 76 -1.06 0.00 -22.48
C ASP A 76 -1.39 1.44 -22.10
N ALA A 77 -0.49 2.14 -21.40
CA ALA A 77 -0.71 3.50 -20.92
C ALA A 77 -1.03 4.49 -22.07
N MET A 78 -0.44 4.28 -23.27
CA MET A 78 -0.68 5.13 -24.44
C MET A 78 -2.04 4.88 -25.10
N ASN A 79 -2.64 3.73 -24.86
CA ASN A 79 -3.95 3.35 -25.41
C ASN A 79 -5.07 3.44 -24.36
N SER A 80 -4.73 3.87 -23.15
CA SER A 80 -5.70 4.04 -22.07
C SER A 80 -6.59 5.26 -22.30
N PRO A 81 -7.91 5.17 -22.08
CA PRO A 81 -8.82 6.32 -22.18
C PRO A 81 -8.69 7.31 -21.02
N ILE A 82 -7.83 7.02 -20.05
CA ILE A 82 -7.59 7.82 -18.84
C ILE A 82 -6.10 8.03 -18.61
N SER A 83 -5.77 9.10 -17.89
CA SER A 83 -4.39 9.35 -17.45
C SER A 83 -4.01 8.36 -16.36
N VAL A 84 -2.91 7.64 -16.56
CA VAL A 84 -2.37 6.70 -15.60
C VAL A 84 -0.85 6.73 -15.60
N THR A 85 -0.27 6.68 -14.41
CA THR A 85 1.18 6.54 -14.20
C THR A 85 1.44 5.27 -13.41
N THR A 86 2.18 4.33 -13.99
CA THR A 86 2.53 3.08 -13.31
C THR A 86 3.96 3.11 -12.80
N ILE A 87 4.09 3.16 -11.50
CA ILE A 87 5.36 3.11 -10.77
C ILE A 87 5.81 1.64 -10.73
N SER A 88 7.05 1.37 -11.10
CA SER A 88 7.58 0.01 -11.19
C SER A 88 8.04 -0.55 -9.84
N GLU A 89 8.29 -1.87 -9.78
CA GLU A 89 8.92 -2.56 -8.65
C GLU A 89 10.24 -1.88 -8.24
N LYS A 90 11.09 -1.55 -9.23
CA LYS A 90 12.37 -0.87 -8.98
C LYS A 90 12.18 0.48 -8.29
N ALA A 91 11.23 1.27 -8.72
CA ALA A 91 10.94 2.55 -8.05
C ALA A 91 10.41 2.34 -6.62
N VAL A 92 9.58 1.31 -6.40
CA VAL A 92 9.10 0.93 -5.06
C VAL A 92 10.28 0.54 -4.17
N GLU A 93 11.21 -0.27 -4.65
CA GLU A 93 12.40 -0.71 -3.90
C GLU A 93 13.36 0.44 -3.58
N ASP A 94 13.58 1.35 -4.52
CA ASP A 94 14.52 2.47 -4.39
C ASP A 94 13.96 3.62 -3.54
N PHE A 95 12.67 3.91 -3.62
CA PHE A 95 12.08 5.12 -3.02
C PHE A 95 11.08 4.85 -1.89
N MET A 96 10.49 3.65 -1.81
CA MET A 96 9.56 3.33 -0.73
C MET A 96 10.29 2.74 0.47
N SER A 97 10.16 3.40 1.60
CA SER A 97 10.62 2.85 2.88
C SER A 97 9.43 2.27 3.65
N SER A 98 9.56 1.06 4.15
CA SER A 98 8.60 0.44 5.07
C SER A 98 8.34 1.30 6.31
N THR A 99 9.26 2.20 6.59
CA THR A 99 9.15 3.14 7.71
C THR A 99 8.44 4.44 7.37
N GLU A 100 8.28 4.84 6.11
CA GLU A 100 7.64 6.10 5.72
C GLU A 100 6.33 5.94 4.94
N GLY A 101 6.06 4.72 4.47
CA GLY A 101 4.81 4.34 3.82
C GLY A 101 4.70 4.75 2.34
N LEU A 102 3.60 4.31 1.76
CA LEU A 102 3.25 4.47 0.35
C LEU A 102 3.05 5.95 -0.04
N SER A 103 2.42 6.72 0.83
CA SER A 103 2.03 8.11 0.53
C SER A 103 3.22 9.04 0.26
N LYS A 104 4.39 8.79 0.86
CA LYS A 104 5.60 9.57 0.57
C LYS A 104 6.13 9.27 -0.83
N MET A 105 6.17 8.01 -1.22
CA MET A 105 6.61 7.60 -2.55
C MET A 105 5.65 8.11 -3.63
N LEU A 106 4.35 8.02 -3.41
CA LEU A 106 3.34 8.50 -4.36
C LEU A 106 3.47 10.00 -4.66
N SER A 107 4.02 10.80 -3.74
CA SER A 107 4.29 12.23 -3.99
C SER A 107 5.38 12.50 -5.04
N LEU A 108 6.05 11.47 -5.55
CA LEU A 108 6.90 11.57 -6.74
C LEU A 108 6.08 11.76 -8.03
N VAL A 109 4.79 11.42 -8.01
CA VAL A 109 3.87 11.68 -9.11
C VAL A 109 3.33 13.10 -8.96
N PRO A 110 3.51 14.00 -9.95
CA PRO A 110 3.22 15.44 -9.80
C PRO A 110 1.79 15.78 -9.40
N SER A 111 0.81 14.93 -9.76
CA SER A 111 -0.61 15.11 -9.43
C SER A 111 -0.96 14.66 -8.01
N VAL A 112 -0.04 14.01 -7.29
CA VAL A 112 -0.27 13.41 -5.98
C VAL A 112 0.46 14.19 -4.90
N GLN A 113 -0.25 14.51 -3.85
CA GLN A 113 0.29 15.17 -2.66
C GLN A 113 0.02 14.30 -1.44
N LYS A 114 1.04 14.14 -0.61
CA LYS A 114 0.89 13.49 0.69
C LYS A 114 -0.02 14.31 1.59
N THR A 115 -0.95 13.66 2.24
CA THR A 115 -1.72 14.28 3.33
C THR A 115 -0.92 14.29 4.66
N TYR A 116 -1.53 14.81 5.68
CA TYR A 116 -0.88 15.23 6.93
C TYR A 116 -0.29 14.14 7.82
N ASP A 117 -0.67 12.87 7.66
CA ASP A 117 -0.29 11.86 8.67
C ASP A 117 0.82 10.92 8.18
N ALA A 118 1.85 10.83 9.01
CA ALA A 118 2.96 9.93 8.81
C ALA A 118 2.62 8.44 9.01
N ALA A 119 1.44 8.10 9.47
CA ALA A 119 1.09 6.75 9.91
C ALA A 119 -0.02 6.09 9.09
N VAL A 120 -0.65 6.84 8.21
CA VAL A 120 -1.71 6.36 7.32
C VAL A 120 -1.34 6.64 5.86
N ASP A 121 -1.78 5.75 5.00
CA ASP A 121 -1.61 5.91 3.56
C ASP A 121 -2.82 6.68 3.01
N CYS A 122 -2.75 8.02 3.10
CA CYS A 122 -3.71 8.93 2.50
C CYS A 122 -2.98 9.92 1.61
N VAL A 123 -3.56 10.25 0.48
CA VAL A 123 -3.02 11.20 -0.50
C VAL A 123 -4.10 12.12 -1.02
N ASN A 124 -3.70 13.25 -1.59
CA ASN A 124 -4.57 14.05 -2.43
C ASN A 124 -4.17 13.83 -3.88
N ILE A 125 -5.11 13.44 -4.73
CA ILE A 125 -4.92 13.31 -6.17
C ILE A 125 -5.67 14.45 -6.83
N ARG A 126 -4.95 15.34 -7.55
CA ARG A 126 -5.54 16.54 -8.17
C ARG A 126 -6.37 17.39 -7.20
N GLY A 127 -5.94 17.44 -5.92
CA GLY A 127 -6.60 18.21 -4.86
C GLY A 127 -7.72 17.49 -4.11
N PHE A 128 -8.13 16.31 -4.52
CA PHE A 128 -9.14 15.49 -3.84
C PHE A 128 -8.50 14.45 -2.95
N SER A 129 -9.01 14.32 -1.73
CA SER A 129 -8.48 13.36 -0.75
C SER A 129 -8.89 11.94 -1.10
N GLU A 130 -7.90 11.04 -1.14
CA GLU A 130 -8.09 9.61 -1.30
C GLU A 130 -7.45 8.87 -0.12
N SER A 131 -8.24 8.04 0.54
CA SER A 131 -7.81 7.24 1.68
C SER A 131 -7.29 5.88 1.22
N GLY A 132 -6.26 5.37 1.88
CA GLY A 132 -5.80 3.99 1.67
C GLY A 132 -6.93 2.95 1.73
N ARG A 133 -7.99 3.23 2.47
CA ARG A 133 -9.19 2.38 2.49
C ARG A 133 -9.90 2.27 1.13
N GLY A 134 -9.76 3.27 0.27
CA GLY A 134 -10.33 3.28 -1.08
C GLY A 134 -9.40 2.70 -2.12
N PHE A 135 -8.12 2.51 -1.81
CA PHE A 135 -7.15 1.97 -2.76
C PHE A 135 -7.53 0.56 -3.21
N MET A 136 -7.17 0.26 -4.44
CA MET A 136 -7.30 -1.09 -4.99
C MET A 136 -6.06 -1.93 -4.68
N VAL A 137 -6.25 -3.23 -4.57
CA VAL A 137 -5.18 -4.23 -4.62
C VAL A 137 -5.54 -5.24 -5.71
N ASN A 138 -4.67 -5.43 -6.66
CA ASN A 138 -4.90 -6.27 -7.84
C ASN A 138 -6.20 -5.91 -8.60
N GLY A 139 -6.50 -4.61 -8.70
CA GLY A 139 -7.70 -4.11 -9.35
C GLY A 139 -9.00 -4.23 -8.53
N ILE A 140 -8.94 -4.70 -7.29
CA ILE A 140 -10.11 -4.90 -6.42
C ILE A 140 -10.17 -3.77 -5.39
N PRO A 141 -11.23 -2.94 -5.36
CA PRO A 141 -11.33 -1.79 -4.48
C PRO A 141 -11.47 -2.17 -3.02
N GLY A 142 -10.93 -1.34 -2.16
CA GLY A 142 -11.09 -1.49 -0.72
C GLY A 142 -10.25 -2.59 -0.08
N MET A 143 -9.28 -3.16 -0.77
CA MET A 143 -8.45 -4.26 -0.27
C MET A 143 -7.16 -3.78 0.43
N GLN A 144 -6.95 -2.47 0.54
CA GLN A 144 -5.83 -1.87 1.26
C GLN A 144 -6.26 -1.39 2.65
N ALA A 145 -5.37 -1.53 3.64
CA ALA A 145 -5.54 -0.89 4.94
C ALA A 145 -5.25 0.62 4.85
N MET A 146 -5.87 1.40 5.71
CA MET A 146 -5.48 2.80 5.89
C MET A 146 -4.10 2.93 6.54
N THR A 147 -3.73 1.99 7.41
CA THR A 147 -2.42 1.93 8.04
C THR A 147 -1.34 1.52 7.06
N ARG A 148 -0.12 1.96 7.33
CA ARG A 148 1.04 1.65 6.49
C ARG A 148 1.22 0.15 6.26
N GLN A 149 1.52 -0.17 5.01
CA GLN A 149 1.84 -1.52 4.58
C GLN A 149 3.32 -1.63 4.21
N SER A 150 3.82 -2.86 4.18
CA SER A 150 5.16 -3.15 3.66
C SER A 150 5.21 -2.96 2.16
N SER A 151 6.41 -2.63 1.64
CA SER A 151 6.67 -2.52 0.21
C SER A 151 7.04 -3.84 -0.46
N ASN A 152 7.45 -4.84 0.29
CA ASN A 152 8.13 -6.01 -0.24
C ASN A 152 7.27 -6.93 -1.11
N TYR A 153 5.93 -6.85 -1.02
CA TYR A 153 5.00 -7.61 -1.86
C TYR A 153 4.54 -6.86 -3.13
N ILE A 154 4.93 -5.59 -3.27
CA ILE A 154 4.45 -4.70 -4.33
C ILE A 154 5.30 -4.90 -5.60
N ASP A 155 4.65 -5.24 -6.70
CA ASP A 155 5.23 -5.32 -8.03
C ASP A 155 5.16 -3.99 -8.78
N SER A 156 4.04 -3.30 -8.66
CA SER A 156 3.83 -1.97 -9.25
C SER A 156 2.68 -1.24 -8.60
N ILE A 157 2.63 0.07 -8.83
CA ILE A 157 1.55 0.91 -8.34
C ILE A 157 1.04 1.76 -9.50
N ASP A 158 -0.25 1.65 -9.78
CA ASP A 158 -0.92 2.46 -10.79
C ASP A 158 -1.57 3.66 -10.09
N VAL A 159 -1.18 4.86 -10.48
CA VAL A 159 -1.83 6.10 -10.11
C VAL A 159 -2.80 6.45 -11.23
N ILE A 160 -4.07 6.22 -11.00
CA ILE A 160 -5.16 6.47 -11.94
C ILE A 160 -5.72 7.85 -11.64
N GLU A 161 -5.59 8.78 -12.58
CA GLU A 161 -5.88 10.18 -12.39
C GLU A 161 -7.22 10.59 -13.05
N GLY A 162 -8.04 11.34 -12.33
CA GLY A 162 -9.36 11.78 -12.75
C GLY A 162 -10.48 10.95 -12.14
N PRO A 163 -11.76 11.23 -12.46
CA PRO A 163 -12.90 10.55 -11.87
C PRO A 163 -12.84 9.05 -12.14
N ALA A 164 -12.47 8.27 -11.13
CA ALA A 164 -12.20 6.84 -11.27
C ALA A 164 -13.32 5.93 -10.73
N THR A 165 -14.45 6.50 -10.30
CA THR A 165 -15.54 5.73 -9.66
C THR A 165 -16.06 4.61 -10.56
N GLY A 166 -16.30 4.87 -11.86
CA GLY A 166 -16.77 3.84 -12.80
C GLY A 166 -15.71 2.78 -13.15
N ILE A 167 -14.44 3.08 -12.96
CA ILE A 167 -13.31 2.21 -13.28
C ILE A 167 -12.90 1.36 -12.07
N ARG A 168 -12.89 2.00 -10.91
CA ARG A 168 -12.57 1.35 -9.65
C ARG A 168 -13.62 0.30 -9.26
N GLY A 169 -14.88 0.57 -9.58
CA GLY A 169 -16.01 -0.21 -9.11
C GLY A 169 -16.61 0.32 -7.82
N SER A 170 -17.58 -0.39 -7.27
CA SER A 170 -18.32 -0.01 -6.06
C SER A 170 -17.40 0.10 -4.85
N SER A 171 -17.49 1.22 -4.16
CA SER A 171 -16.77 1.47 -2.92
C SER A 171 -17.46 2.55 -2.09
N ASN A 172 -17.37 2.44 -0.78
CA ASN A 172 -17.86 3.46 0.15
C ASN A 172 -16.92 4.68 0.27
N TYR A 173 -15.80 4.67 -0.45
CA TYR A 173 -14.83 5.75 -0.48
C TYR A 173 -14.87 6.41 -1.85
N THR A 174 -14.77 7.74 -1.89
CA THR A 174 -14.79 8.50 -3.13
C THR A 174 -13.49 8.34 -3.92
N ALA A 175 -13.55 8.55 -5.23
CA ALA A 175 -12.39 8.54 -6.12
C ALA A 175 -12.50 9.69 -7.13
N ASP A 176 -12.88 10.87 -6.66
CA ASP A 176 -13.20 12.04 -7.51
C ASP A 176 -11.97 12.59 -8.24
N GLY A 177 -10.82 12.60 -7.55
CA GLY A 177 -9.55 13.03 -8.14
C GLY A 177 -8.76 11.92 -8.81
N GLY A 178 -9.11 10.67 -8.52
CA GLY A 178 -8.39 9.48 -8.95
C GLY A 178 -8.34 8.40 -7.89
N THR A 179 -7.63 7.32 -8.15
CA THR A 179 -7.41 6.24 -7.19
C THR A 179 -6.05 5.57 -7.40
N ILE A 180 -5.62 4.79 -6.43
CA ILE A 180 -4.37 4.04 -6.45
C ILE A 180 -4.70 2.55 -6.56
N ASN A 181 -3.98 1.84 -7.44
CA ASN A 181 -4.01 0.38 -7.51
C ASN A 181 -2.63 -0.19 -7.20
N ILE A 182 -2.56 -1.12 -6.27
CA ILE A 182 -1.35 -1.81 -5.87
C ILE A 182 -1.38 -3.20 -6.49
N ASN A 183 -0.41 -3.51 -7.33
CA ASN A 183 -0.28 -4.85 -7.92
C ASN A 183 0.72 -5.67 -7.10
N SER A 184 0.33 -6.87 -6.74
CA SER A 184 1.18 -7.78 -5.97
C SER A 184 2.17 -8.54 -6.86
N LYS A 185 3.35 -8.84 -6.33
CA LYS A 185 4.36 -9.67 -6.98
C LYS A 185 3.80 -11.07 -7.27
N GLN A 186 3.97 -11.53 -8.50
CA GLN A 186 3.69 -12.89 -8.95
C GLN A 186 4.98 -13.63 -9.24
N ALA A 187 4.91 -14.96 -9.37
CA ALA A 187 6.05 -15.76 -9.73
C ALA A 187 6.58 -15.36 -11.11
N LEU A 188 7.89 -15.12 -11.21
CA LEU A 188 8.57 -14.88 -12.46
C LEU A 188 8.80 -16.20 -13.21
N ASP A 189 9.03 -16.14 -14.51
CA ASP A 189 9.35 -17.34 -15.29
C ASP A 189 10.68 -17.94 -14.86
N ASP A 190 11.65 -17.09 -14.55
CA ASP A 190 12.89 -17.49 -13.88
C ASP A 190 12.70 -17.54 -12.36
N PRO A 191 13.21 -18.60 -11.72
CA PRO A 191 13.16 -18.71 -10.26
C PRO A 191 13.90 -17.56 -9.57
N ASN A 192 13.28 -16.94 -8.59
CA ASN A 192 13.94 -15.93 -7.77
C ASN A 192 13.93 -16.31 -6.28
N SER A 193 14.99 -15.92 -5.60
CA SER A 193 15.07 -16.00 -4.14
C SER A 193 16.00 -14.91 -3.64
N SER A 194 15.53 -14.09 -2.74
CA SER A 194 16.32 -13.05 -2.12
C SER A 194 16.02 -12.92 -0.63
N ILE A 195 17.05 -12.55 0.11
CA ILE A 195 16.97 -12.13 1.51
C ILE A 195 17.54 -10.72 1.54
N GLY A 196 16.78 -9.78 2.04
CA GLY A 196 17.20 -8.39 2.20
C GLY A 196 17.38 -8.05 3.68
N LEU A 197 18.41 -7.24 3.96
CA LEU A 197 18.65 -6.63 5.26
C LEU A 197 18.79 -5.13 5.04
N LYS A 198 17.96 -4.33 5.72
CA LYS A 198 18.00 -2.87 5.62
C LYS A 198 18.15 -2.28 7.02
N TRP A 199 19.02 -1.30 7.11
CA TRP A 199 19.19 -0.48 8.30
C TRP A 199 18.55 0.89 8.05
N HIS A 200 17.60 1.26 8.89
CA HIS A 200 16.99 2.58 8.86
C HIS A 200 17.64 3.50 9.89
N SER A 201 17.56 4.80 9.67
CA SER A 201 18.09 5.80 10.61
C SER A 201 17.54 5.58 12.03
N LYS A 202 18.37 5.84 13.04
CA LYS A 202 18.07 5.64 14.48
C LYS A 202 17.85 4.19 14.93
N GLY A 203 18.20 3.21 14.10
CA GLY A 203 18.33 1.84 14.55
C GLY A 203 17.18 0.91 14.25
N ALA A 204 16.19 1.31 13.46
CA ALA A 204 15.22 0.35 12.96
C ALA A 204 15.90 -0.60 11.95
N PHE A 205 15.63 -1.88 12.10
CA PHE A 205 16.16 -2.92 11.24
C PHE A 205 15.02 -3.64 10.52
N GLU A 206 15.23 -3.91 9.23
CA GLU A 206 14.26 -4.60 8.38
C GLU A 206 14.90 -5.84 7.76
N GLU A 207 14.23 -6.96 7.90
CA GLU A 207 14.52 -8.23 7.26
C GLU A 207 13.45 -8.52 6.22
N THR A 208 13.83 -8.92 5.02
CA THR A 208 12.90 -9.27 3.96
C THR A 208 13.24 -10.61 3.33
N VAL A 209 12.23 -11.34 2.90
CA VAL A 209 12.34 -12.58 2.12
C VAL A 209 11.42 -12.47 0.92
N ASP A 210 11.93 -12.82 -0.25
CA ASP A 210 11.18 -12.88 -1.51
C ASP A 210 11.56 -14.17 -2.25
N ILE A 211 10.64 -15.11 -2.37
CA ILE A 211 10.84 -16.41 -2.99
C ILE A 211 9.76 -16.64 -4.02
N GLY A 212 10.14 -16.88 -5.26
CA GLY A 212 9.25 -17.17 -6.38
C GLY A 212 9.67 -18.40 -7.17
N ARG A 213 8.70 -19.23 -7.53
CA ARG A 213 8.88 -20.43 -8.36
C ARG A 213 7.69 -20.66 -9.24
N ARG A 214 7.96 -21.14 -10.46
CA ARG A 214 6.93 -21.73 -11.33
C ARG A 214 7.14 -23.23 -11.47
N PHE A 215 6.06 -23.95 -11.73
CA PHE A 215 6.04 -25.40 -11.84
C PHE A 215 4.87 -25.88 -12.74
N GLY A 216 4.87 -27.18 -13.01
CA GLY A 216 3.92 -27.82 -13.93
C GLY A 216 4.36 -27.69 -15.40
N GLU A 217 3.65 -28.38 -16.27
CA GLU A 217 3.92 -28.35 -17.71
C GLU A 217 3.77 -26.92 -18.25
N GLY A 218 4.78 -26.43 -18.98
CA GLY A 218 4.82 -25.07 -19.49
C GLY A 218 4.88 -23.97 -18.41
N ASN A 219 5.41 -24.28 -17.22
CA ASN A 219 5.48 -23.34 -16.11
C ASN A 219 4.10 -22.73 -15.74
N ARG A 220 3.04 -23.55 -15.87
CA ARG A 220 1.65 -23.13 -15.75
C ARG A 220 1.31 -22.50 -14.39
N TYR A 221 1.84 -23.04 -13.30
CA TYR A 221 1.54 -22.63 -11.95
C TYR A 221 2.68 -21.84 -11.33
N GLY A 222 2.37 -20.80 -10.60
CA GLY A 222 3.32 -19.98 -9.88
C GLY A 222 3.00 -19.87 -8.40
N ILE A 223 4.03 -19.78 -7.57
CA ILE A 223 3.95 -19.38 -6.16
C ILE A 223 4.99 -18.30 -5.90
N ARG A 224 4.60 -17.22 -5.24
CA ARG A 224 5.52 -16.22 -4.69
C ARG A 224 5.20 -15.92 -3.25
N ILE A 225 6.22 -15.90 -2.42
CA ILE A 225 6.12 -15.62 -0.99
C ILE A 225 6.99 -14.40 -0.69
N ASN A 226 6.37 -13.37 -0.11
CA ASN A 226 7.03 -12.18 0.38
C ASN A 226 6.79 -12.06 1.88
N ALA A 227 7.83 -11.93 2.67
CA ALA A 227 7.72 -11.70 4.10
C ALA A 227 8.67 -10.60 4.54
N SER A 228 8.29 -9.81 5.53
CA SER A 228 9.21 -8.87 6.17
C SER A 228 8.95 -8.72 7.67
N ASN A 229 10.00 -8.32 8.37
CA ASN A 229 9.99 -7.96 9.78
C ASN A 229 10.75 -6.65 9.95
N VAL A 230 10.09 -5.62 10.46
CA VAL A 230 10.68 -4.32 10.79
C VAL A 230 10.59 -4.14 12.28
N ASN A 231 11.69 -3.76 12.92
CA ASN A 231 11.71 -3.51 14.36
C ASN A 231 12.73 -2.42 14.71
N GLY A 232 12.34 -1.47 15.54
CA GLY A 232 13.21 -0.45 16.14
C GLY A 232 12.69 0.97 16.06
N GLU A 233 13.53 1.89 16.54
CA GLU A 233 13.22 3.32 16.58
C GLU A 233 13.28 3.93 15.17
N ARG A 234 12.35 4.86 14.94
CA ARG A 234 12.18 5.57 13.67
C ARG A 234 12.96 6.89 13.65
N SER A 235 12.89 7.61 12.53
CA SER A 235 13.54 8.92 12.34
C SER A 235 13.16 9.99 13.37
N ILE A 236 11.97 9.91 13.94
CA ILE A 236 11.47 10.79 15.00
C ILE A 236 11.75 10.12 16.34
N LYS A 237 12.30 10.85 17.30
CA LYS A 237 12.66 10.34 18.63
C LYS A 237 11.48 9.68 19.36
N ASN A 238 11.75 8.60 20.09
CA ASN A 238 10.74 7.87 20.89
C ASN A 238 9.57 7.34 20.04
N TRP A 239 9.80 7.08 18.76
CA TRP A 239 8.82 6.42 17.90
C TRP A 239 9.33 5.05 17.50
N ASP A 240 8.84 4.01 18.17
CA ASP A 240 9.15 2.63 17.87
C ASP A 240 8.12 2.00 16.95
N LEU A 241 8.59 1.11 16.08
CA LEU A 241 7.76 0.33 15.19
C LEU A 241 8.17 -1.16 15.25
N GLU A 242 7.20 -2.02 15.47
CA GLU A 242 7.27 -3.45 15.17
C GLU A 242 6.23 -3.75 14.09
N GLN A 243 6.67 -4.18 12.91
CA GLN A 243 5.77 -4.60 11.84
C GLN A 243 6.24 -5.93 11.26
N ARG A 244 5.31 -6.86 11.10
CA ARG A 244 5.54 -8.16 10.48
C ARG A 244 4.48 -8.41 9.44
N ASN A 245 4.89 -8.91 8.30
CA ASN A 245 3.94 -9.28 7.26
C ASN A 245 4.38 -10.53 6.51
N ILE A 246 3.40 -11.17 5.90
CA ILE A 246 3.58 -12.25 4.95
C ILE A 246 2.51 -12.13 3.89
N TYR A 247 2.91 -12.23 2.62
CA TYR A 247 2.04 -12.28 1.46
C TYR A 247 2.39 -13.52 0.64
N ILE A 248 1.38 -14.26 0.25
CA ILE A 248 1.50 -15.44 -0.61
C ILE A 248 0.65 -15.19 -1.84
N ASN A 249 1.27 -15.29 -3.00
CA ASN A 249 0.62 -15.21 -4.28
C ASN A 249 0.69 -16.56 -4.98
N LEU A 250 -0.45 -17.06 -5.42
CA LEU A 250 -0.61 -18.26 -6.23
C LEU A 250 -1.19 -17.86 -7.57
N ASP A 251 -0.52 -18.19 -8.64
CA ASP A 251 -1.00 -17.86 -9.97
C ASP A 251 -1.04 -19.08 -10.90
N GLN A 252 -1.94 -19.02 -11.86
CA GLN A 252 -2.03 -19.96 -12.97
C GLN A 252 -2.09 -19.17 -14.27
N LYS A 253 -1.32 -19.60 -15.26
CA LYS A 253 -1.31 -19.06 -16.63
C LYS A 253 -1.48 -20.18 -17.63
N THR A 254 -2.41 -20.02 -18.55
CA THR A 254 -2.56 -20.85 -19.76
C THR A 254 -2.80 -19.91 -20.94
N ASP A 255 -2.89 -20.44 -22.15
CA ASP A 255 -3.19 -19.64 -23.35
C ASP A 255 -4.57 -18.98 -23.28
N ASP A 256 -5.51 -19.62 -22.57
CA ASP A 256 -6.91 -19.18 -22.51
C ASP A 256 -7.35 -18.66 -21.13
N SER A 257 -6.53 -18.81 -20.09
CA SER A 257 -6.94 -18.38 -18.75
C SER A 257 -5.78 -17.86 -17.91
N LYS A 258 -6.10 -16.87 -17.07
CA LYS A 258 -5.21 -16.36 -16.00
C LYS A 258 -5.98 -16.36 -14.69
N THR A 259 -5.37 -16.91 -13.65
CA THR A 259 -5.89 -16.87 -12.28
C THR A 259 -4.82 -16.36 -11.35
N ASN A 260 -5.17 -15.48 -10.45
CA ASN A 260 -4.28 -14.97 -9.41
C ASN A 260 -5.01 -14.94 -8.07
N LEU A 261 -4.46 -15.60 -7.06
CA LEU A 261 -4.92 -15.58 -5.67
C LEU A 261 -3.80 -15.04 -4.79
N MET A 262 -3.99 -13.88 -4.20
CA MET A 262 -3.09 -13.32 -3.20
C MET A 262 -3.75 -13.38 -1.82
N VAL A 263 -2.99 -13.81 -0.82
CA VAL A 263 -3.37 -13.77 0.61
C VAL A 263 -2.26 -13.06 1.38
N GLY A 264 -2.63 -12.08 2.18
CA GLY A 264 -1.70 -11.28 2.97
C GLY A 264 -2.14 -11.13 4.43
N TYR A 265 -1.16 -11.09 5.32
CA TYR A 265 -1.35 -10.79 6.73
C TYR A 265 -0.28 -9.82 7.22
N THR A 266 -0.71 -8.79 7.93
CA THR A 266 0.19 -7.79 8.55
C THR A 266 -0.18 -7.61 10.02
N TYR A 267 0.83 -7.60 10.88
CA TYR A 267 0.76 -7.16 12.27
C TYR A 267 1.57 -5.89 12.41
N THR A 268 1.02 -4.88 13.09
CA THR A 268 1.71 -3.64 13.41
C THR A 268 1.53 -3.29 14.87
N ASP A 269 2.61 -2.89 15.52
CA ASP A 269 2.65 -2.29 16.86
C ASP A 269 3.55 -1.05 16.78
N SER A 270 2.97 0.11 16.97
CA SER A 270 3.67 1.39 16.89
C SER A 270 3.47 2.18 18.18
N GLN A 271 4.57 2.50 18.85
CA GLN A 271 4.58 3.22 20.13
C GLN A 271 5.21 4.61 19.93
N GLY A 272 4.70 5.62 20.61
CA GLY A 272 5.20 7.00 20.50
C GLY A 272 4.95 7.62 19.12
N ARG A 273 4.05 7.07 18.33
CA ARG A 273 3.77 7.49 16.96
C ARG A 273 3.41 8.97 16.88
N PRO A 274 4.07 9.78 16.03
CA PRO A 274 3.69 11.17 15.79
C PRO A 274 2.28 11.26 15.20
N TYR A 275 1.56 12.28 15.55
CA TYR A 275 0.25 12.61 14.99
C TYR A 275 0.17 14.11 14.70
N GLY A 276 -0.69 14.50 13.78
CA GLY A 276 -0.86 15.87 13.34
C GLY A 276 -1.16 16.86 14.47
N LEU A 277 -0.94 18.12 14.16
CA LEU A 277 -1.26 19.28 15.00
C LEU A 277 -2.35 20.06 14.26
N THR A 278 -3.46 20.31 14.94
CA THR A 278 -4.51 21.22 14.45
C THR A 278 -4.25 22.64 14.97
N VAL A 279 -4.84 23.63 14.31
CA VAL A 279 -4.73 25.04 14.72
C VAL A 279 -6.04 25.45 15.39
N ALA A 280 -5.95 26.09 16.56
CA ALA A 280 -7.12 26.64 17.23
C ALA A 280 -7.87 27.64 16.34
N SER A 281 -9.20 27.60 16.34
CA SER A 281 -10.02 28.50 15.52
C SER A 281 -9.72 29.98 15.82
N SER A 282 -9.42 30.30 17.08
CA SER A 282 -9.02 31.64 17.53
C SER A 282 -7.65 32.08 16.99
N TYR A 283 -6.84 31.14 16.51
CA TYR A 283 -5.49 31.41 16.01
C TYR A 283 -5.41 31.41 14.47
N ILE A 284 -6.48 31.03 13.77
CA ILE A 284 -6.54 31.04 12.31
C ILE A 284 -6.34 32.48 11.80
N GLY A 285 -5.41 32.63 10.84
CA GLY A 285 -5.03 33.94 10.29
C GLY A 285 -3.88 34.64 10.99
N SER A 286 -3.36 34.10 12.09
CA SER A 286 -2.15 34.56 12.75
C SER A 286 -0.90 33.92 12.12
N ALA A 287 0.28 34.49 12.42
CA ALA A 287 1.55 33.90 11.97
C ALA A 287 1.75 32.51 12.58
N LEU A 288 2.12 31.53 11.76
CA LEU A 288 2.46 30.20 12.25
C LEU A 288 3.82 30.21 12.95
N PRO A 289 4.02 29.40 13.99
CA PRO A 289 5.32 29.23 14.62
C PRO A 289 6.36 28.71 13.61
N THR A 290 7.63 29.01 13.85
CA THR A 290 8.72 28.39 13.10
C THR A 290 8.64 26.87 13.23
N ALA A 291 8.93 26.13 12.16
CA ALA A 291 8.91 24.67 12.23
C ALA A 291 9.96 24.17 13.24
N PRO A 292 9.59 23.24 14.16
CA PRO A 292 10.54 22.62 15.06
C PRO A 292 11.51 21.70 14.30
N ASP A 293 12.59 21.28 14.98
CA ASP A 293 13.49 20.27 14.41
C ASP A 293 12.71 19.00 14.05
N GLY A 294 12.99 18.44 12.88
CA GLY A 294 12.21 17.33 12.29
C GLY A 294 12.30 16.00 13.05
N ASP A 295 13.16 15.87 14.05
CA ASP A 295 13.30 14.70 14.91
C ASP A 295 12.61 14.83 16.27
N ILE A 296 12.08 16.01 16.59
CA ILE A 296 11.35 16.25 17.86
C ILE A 296 10.00 15.53 17.81
N ASN A 297 9.76 14.71 18.82
CA ASN A 297 8.47 14.08 19.05
C ASN A 297 7.73 14.76 20.19
N PHE A 298 6.70 15.50 19.88
CA PHE A 298 5.80 16.11 20.85
C PHE A 298 4.54 15.26 21.10
N ASN A 299 4.67 13.94 21.00
CA ASN A 299 3.67 12.96 21.39
C ASN A 299 4.21 12.11 22.54
N PRO A 300 3.34 11.71 23.48
CA PRO A 300 3.78 10.88 24.60
C PRO A 300 4.21 9.49 24.16
N VAL A 301 5.22 8.96 24.83
CA VAL A 301 5.75 7.60 24.58
C VAL A 301 4.71 6.49 24.80
N TRP A 302 3.69 6.74 25.63
CA TRP A 302 2.60 5.79 25.87
C TRP A 302 1.56 5.75 24.74
N ARG A 303 1.59 6.71 23.82
CA ARG A 303 0.73 6.66 22.63
C ARG A 303 1.06 5.39 21.83
N ARG A 304 0.05 4.60 21.53
CA ARG A 304 0.26 3.29 20.90
C ARG A 304 -0.84 2.96 19.90
N ASP A 305 -0.44 2.25 18.87
CA ASP A 305 -1.31 1.76 17.80
C ASP A 305 -0.97 0.30 17.50
N LYS A 306 -1.93 -0.60 17.78
CA LYS A 306 -1.81 -2.02 17.48
C LYS A 306 -2.93 -2.46 16.56
N ASN A 307 -2.55 -3.01 15.43
CA ASN A 307 -3.53 -3.52 14.48
C ASN A 307 -3.04 -4.79 13.77
N THR A 308 -3.99 -5.53 13.24
CA THR A 308 -3.75 -6.63 12.30
C THR A 308 -4.60 -6.42 11.08
N ASN A 309 -4.03 -6.75 9.92
CA ASN A 309 -4.74 -6.70 8.64
C ASN A 309 -4.66 -8.07 7.98
N PHE A 310 -5.76 -8.52 7.44
CA PHE A 310 -5.85 -9.68 6.57
C PHE A 310 -6.45 -9.24 5.23
N VAL A 311 -5.87 -9.67 4.14
CA VAL A 311 -6.36 -9.40 2.79
C VAL A 311 -6.28 -10.67 1.96
N ALA A 312 -7.32 -10.91 1.16
CA ALA A 312 -7.31 -11.93 0.12
C ALA A 312 -7.93 -11.35 -1.14
N THR A 313 -7.27 -11.55 -2.30
CA THR A 313 -7.79 -11.15 -3.61
C THR A 313 -7.72 -12.32 -4.57
N LEU A 314 -8.79 -12.52 -5.31
CA LEU A 314 -8.90 -13.51 -6.39
C LEU A 314 -9.28 -12.79 -7.67
N ASN A 315 -8.44 -12.95 -8.69
CA ASN A 315 -8.71 -12.50 -10.05
C ASN A 315 -8.69 -13.73 -10.96
N HIS A 316 -9.69 -13.85 -11.82
CA HIS A 316 -9.76 -14.87 -12.84
C HIS A 316 -10.23 -14.26 -14.16
N GLU A 317 -9.54 -14.54 -15.24
CA GLU A 317 -9.93 -14.17 -16.58
C GLU A 317 -9.87 -15.40 -17.49
N GLN A 318 -10.95 -15.63 -18.23
CA GLN A 318 -11.12 -16.72 -19.18
C GLN A 318 -11.36 -16.12 -20.58
N LYS A 319 -10.47 -16.42 -21.52
CA LYS A 319 -10.67 -16.16 -22.93
C LYS A 319 -11.75 -17.09 -23.46
N ILE A 320 -12.80 -16.54 -24.05
CA ILE A 320 -13.90 -17.28 -24.70
C ILE A 320 -13.58 -17.46 -26.17
N ASN A 321 -13.08 -16.41 -26.80
CA ASN A 321 -12.56 -16.39 -28.16
C ASN A 321 -11.58 -15.21 -28.33
N ASP A 322 -11.09 -14.95 -29.54
CA ASP A 322 -10.09 -13.92 -29.78
C ASP A 322 -10.59 -12.48 -29.55
N HIS A 323 -11.90 -12.28 -29.43
CA HIS A 323 -12.56 -10.99 -29.27
C HIS A 323 -13.35 -10.85 -27.96
N LEU A 324 -13.37 -11.88 -27.13
CA LEU A 324 -14.19 -11.89 -25.92
C LEU A 324 -13.53 -12.68 -24.80
N SER A 325 -13.39 -12.07 -23.63
CA SER A 325 -13.07 -12.73 -22.37
C SER A 325 -14.10 -12.43 -21.30
N ALA A 326 -14.28 -13.37 -20.38
CA ALA A 326 -15.03 -13.21 -19.15
C ALA A 326 -14.06 -13.07 -17.98
N PHE A 327 -14.43 -12.26 -16.99
CA PHE A 327 -13.62 -12.10 -15.78
C PHE A 327 -14.45 -12.20 -14.51
N LEU A 328 -13.80 -12.62 -13.43
CA LEU A 328 -14.30 -12.66 -12.07
C LEU A 328 -13.24 -12.09 -11.13
N ASN A 329 -13.64 -11.14 -10.29
CA ASN A 329 -12.81 -10.59 -9.23
C ASN A 329 -13.53 -10.75 -7.88
N ALA A 330 -12.82 -11.19 -6.86
CA ALA A 330 -13.35 -11.29 -5.50
C ALA A 330 -12.29 -10.86 -4.48
N GLY A 331 -12.71 -10.22 -3.41
CA GLY A 331 -11.82 -9.74 -2.37
C GLY A 331 -12.42 -9.84 -0.98
N HIS A 332 -11.57 -10.10 0.00
CA HIS A 332 -11.89 -10.03 1.42
C HIS A 332 -10.80 -9.26 2.15
N PHE A 333 -11.21 -8.26 2.91
CA PHE A 333 -10.32 -7.49 3.75
C PHE A 333 -10.88 -7.44 5.17
N LYS A 334 -9.99 -7.62 6.16
CA LYS A 334 -10.31 -7.45 7.56
C LYS A 334 -9.18 -6.71 8.28
N GLN A 335 -9.53 -5.65 8.98
CA GLN A 335 -8.65 -4.93 9.89
C GLN A 335 -9.20 -4.98 11.30
N ASP A 336 -8.37 -5.38 12.26
CA ASP A 336 -8.63 -5.30 13.68
C ASP A 336 -7.68 -4.27 14.30
N TRP A 337 -8.17 -3.09 14.62
CA TRP A 337 -7.52 -2.15 15.52
C TRP A 337 -7.95 -2.45 16.95
N TYR A 338 -7.22 -3.30 17.61
CA TYR A 338 -7.59 -3.76 18.93
C TYR A 338 -6.98 -2.95 20.07
N TYR A 339 -6.09 -2.02 19.76
CA TYR A 339 -5.58 -1.03 20.68
C TYR A 339 -5.12 0.21 19.92
N TYR A 340 -5.76 1.31 20.16
CA TYR A 340 -5.39 2.60 19.61
C TYR A 340 -5.55 3.66 20.70
N VAL A 341 -4.47 4.37 20.99
CA VAL A 341 -4.49 5.55 21.86
C VAL A 341 -4.09 6.75 21.02
N GLY A 342 -5.05 7.59 20.72
CA GLY A 342 -4.87 8.87 20.05
C GLY A 342 -4.28 9.90 20.99
N PHE A 343 -3.67 10.93 20.43
CA PHE A 343 -3.24 12.13 21.14
C PHE A 343 -3.37 13.32 20.19
N SER A 344 -4.51 13.97 20.24
CA SER A 344 -4.86 15.09 19.38
C SER A 344 -4.43 16.40 20.01
N LYS A 345 -3.72 17.24 19.25
CA LYS A 345 -3.12 18.50 19.72
C LYS A 345 -3.70 19.67 18.97
N THR A 346 -3.93 20.77 19.68
CA THR A 346 -4.41 22.03 19.13
C THR A 346 -3.41 23.14 19.47
N LEU A 347 -2.75 23.68 18.44
CA LEU A 347 -1.83 24.81 18.55
C LEU A 347 -2.57 26.08 18.96
N LEU A 348 -2.03 26.79 19.94
CA LEU A 348 -2.66 27.96 20.55
C LEU A 348 -2.04 29.28 20.13
N ASN A 349 -0.73 29.34 19.86
CA ASN A 349 -0.01 30.58 19.64
C ASN A 349 1.29 30.38 18.81
N GLU A 350 1.91 31.50 18.45
CA GLU A 350 3.18 31.54 17.70
C GLU A 350 4.38 31.01 18.51
N ALA A 351 4.30 31.00 19.85
CA ALA A 351 5.34 30.40 20.69
C ALA A 351 5.36 28.87 20.62
N GLY A 352 4.39 28.26 19.93
CA GLY A 352 4.31 26.82 19.73
C GLY A 352 3.61 26.06 20.85
N ASP A 353 2.91 26.74 21.74
CA ASP A 353 2.14 26.10 22.80
C ASP A 353 0.90 25.39 22.24
N PHE A 354 0.60 24.23 22.79
CA PHE A 354 -0.59 23.44 22.43
C PHE A 354 -1.29 22.85 23.65
N THR A 355 -2.58 22.59 23.51
CA THR A 355 -3.32 21.69 24.38
C THR A 355 -3.55 20.36 23.68
N ALA A 356 -3.74 19.29 24.48
CA ALA A 356 -3.98 17.98 23.92
C ALA A 356 -5.09 17.21 24.64
N THR A 357 -5.72 16.32 23.88
CA THR A 357 -6.68 15.33 24.34
C THR A 357 -6.21 13.95 23.96
N ALA A 358 -6.44 12.96 24.82
CA ALA A 358 -6.20 11.56 24.51
C ALA A 358 -7.52 10.82 24.36
N ASP A 359 -7.59 9.95 23.39
CA ASP A 359 -8.73 9.08 23.10
C ASP A 359 -8.27 7.63 22.90
N ASN A 360 -9.10 6.70 23.37
CA ASN A 360 -8.86 5.27 23.17
C ASN A 360 -10.06 4.65 22.44
N TYR A 361 -9.79 3.88 21.40
CA TYR A 361 -10.83 3.09 20.74
C TYR A 361 -10.28 1.79 20.16
N SER A 362 -11.17 0.85 19.91
CA SER A 362 -10.91 -0.32 19.10
C SER A 362 -11.91 -0.38 17.95
N LEU A 363 -11.47 -0.88 16.84
CA LEU A 363 -12.23 -0.87 15.60
C LEU A 363 -12.03 -2.17 14.83
N ILE A 364 -13.13 -2.73 14.32
CA ILE A 364 -13.10 -3.81 13.34
C ILE A 364 -13.67 -3.28 12.03
N GLU A 365 -12.92 -3.44 10.97
CA GLU A 365 -13.37 -3.12 9.62
C GLU A 365 -13.28 -4.37 8.75
N LYS A 366 -14.35 -4.68 8.01
CA LYS A 366 -14.40 -5.76 7.04
C LYS A 366 -14.96 -5.23 5.73
N ARG A 367 -14.37 -5.65 4.63
CA ARG A 367 -14.81 -5.32 3.28
C ARG A 367 -14.76 -6.58 2.44
N ASP A 368 -15.88 -6.94 1.87
CA ASP A 368 -16.02 -8.04 0.91
C ASP A 368 -16.39 -7.43 -0.45
N TYR A 369 -15.84 -7.97 -1.52
CA TYR A 369 -16.09 -7.50 -2.87
C TYR A 369 -16.27 -8.68 -3.82
N ALA A 370 -17.20 -8.55 -4.74
CA ALA A 370 -17.38 -9.48 -5.84
C ALA A 370 -17.73 -8.73 -7.12
N GLN A 371 -17.15 -9.14 -8.25
CA GLN A 371 -17.37 -8.57 -9.57
C GLN A 371 -17.31 -9.66 -10.62
N ILE A 372 -18.19 -9.61 -11.57
CA ILE A 372 -18.14 -10.43 -12.80
C ILE A 372 -18.37 -9.54 -14.01
N GLY A 373 -17.79 -9.90 -15.14
CA GLY A 373 -17.98 -9.14 -16.36
C GLY A 373 -17.39 -9.76 -17.60
N LEU A 374 -17.50 -9.00 -18.68
CA LEU A 374 -17.02 -9.32 -20.02
C LEU A 374 -16.16 -8.19 -20.53
N ARG A 375 -15.07 -8.52 -21.20
CA ARG A 375 -14.25 -7.59 -21.99
C ARG A 375 -14.17 -8.08 -23.42
N GLY A 376 -14.22 -7.16 -24.37
CA GLY A 376 -14.08 -7.56 -25.75
C GLY A 376 -13.84 -6.40 -26.68
N ASP A 377 -13.66 -6.75 -27.95
CA ASP A 377 -13.53 -5.80 -29.03
C ASP A 377 -14.34 -6.21 -30.26
N PHE A 378 -14.72 -5.22 -31.05
CA PHE A 378 -15.33 -5.42 -32.36
C PHE A 378 -14.99 -4.26 -33.30
N LYS A 379 -15.22 -4.44 -34.59
CA LYS A 379 -14.98 -3.41 -35.60
C LYS A 379 -16.27 -2.99 -36.30
N THR A 380 -16.40 -1.70 -36.59
CA THR A 380 -17.42 -1.15 -37.48
C THR A 380 -16.72 -0.38 -38.59
N GLY A 381 -16.60 -0.97 -39.74
CA GLY A 381 -15.71 -0.46 -40.80
C GLY A 381 -14.25 -0.42 -40.31
N ASP A 382 -13.62 0.75 -40.39
CA ASP A 382 -12.25 0.99 -39.96
C ASP A 382 -12.12 1.32 -38.44
N LEU A 383 -13.26 1.52 -37.76
CA LEU A 383 -13.28 1.84 -36.33
C LEU A 383 -13.19 0.58 -35.48
N LYS A 384 -12.20 0.53 -34.58
CA LYS A 384 -12.09 -0.47 -33.54
C LYS A 384 -12.76 0.01 -32.25
N HIS A 385 -13.64 -0.81 -31.69
CA HIS A 385 -14.32 -0.59 -30.44
C HIS A 385 -13.82 -1.57 -29.41
N ASN A 386 -13.44 -1.09 -28.22
CA ASN A 386 -13.20 -1.91 -27.04
C ASN A 386 -14.34 -1.66 -26.05
N TYR A 387 -14.85 -2.70 -25.44
CA TYR A 387 -15.90 -2.59 -24.46
C TYR A 387 -15.60 -3.44 -23.22
N THR A 388 -16.08 -2.97 -22.08
CA THR A 388 -16.10 -3.69 -20.82
C THR A 388 -17.47 -3.54 -20.20
N LEU A 389 -18.07 -4.65 -19.83
CA LEU A 389 -19.37 -4.71 -19.15
C LEU A 389 -19.16 -5.51 -17.87
N GLY A 390 -19.67 -5.01 -16.76
CA GLY A 390 -19.53 -5.72 -15.49
C GLY A 390 -20.57 -5.29 -14.47
N VAL A 391 -20.78 -6.13 -13.51
CA VAL A 391 -21.56 -5.84 -12.32
C VAL A 391 -20.73 -6.19 -11.11
N ASP A 392 -20.78 -5.33 -10.11
CA ASP A 392 -20.04 -5.52 -8.88
C ASP A 392 -20.86 -5.16 -7.65
N ARG A 393 -20.38 -5.64 -6.52
CA ARG A 393 -20.97 -5.35 -5.21
C ARG A 393 -19.89 -5.34 -4.15
N GLN A 394 -19.95 -4.35 -3.24
CA GLN A 394 -19.15 -4.30 -2.03
C GLN A 394 -20.06 -4.40 -0.79
N TRP A 395 -19.63 -5.18 0.18
CA TRP A 395 -20.18 -5.20 1.54
C TRP A 395 -19.14 -4.60 2.48
N HIS A 396 -19.57 -3.71 3.34
CA HIS A 396 -18.68 -3.05 4.27
C HIS A 396 -19.27 -3.09 5.68
N TYR A 397 -18.48 -3.60 6.60
CA TYR A 397 -18.75 -3.55 8.03
C TYR A 397 -17.71 -2.67 8.71
N TYR A 398 -18.16 -1.73 9.49
CA TYR A 398 -17.32 -0.84 10.29
C TYR A 398 -17.92 -0.75 11.68
N GLY A 399 -17.21 -1.20 12.71
CA GLY A 399 -17.72 -1.20 14.06
C GLY A 399 -16.68 -1.64 15.07
N GLY A 400 -17.01 -1.51 16.33
CA GLY A 400 -16.15 -1.90 17.43
C GLY A 400 -16.78 -1.53 18.77
N PRO A 401 -16.22 -1.98 19.87
CA PRO A 401 -16.58 -1.43 21.16
C PRO A 401 -16.19 0.07 21.14
N SER A 402 -17.17 0.95 21.19
CA SER A 402 -16.95 2.38 21.29
C SER A 402 -16.57 2.71 22.73
N ASN A 403 -15.28 2.66 23.01
CA ASN A 403 -14.71 3.20 24.23
C ASN A 403 -13.90 4.45 23.89
N SER A 404 -14.47 5.40 23.13
CA SER A 404 -13.83 6.70 23.04
C SER A 404 -14.05 7.44 24.34
N VAL A 405 -13.25 7.15 25.34
CA VAL A 405 -13.11 8.04 26.49
C VAL A 405 -12.08 9.08 26.07
N THR A 406 -12.51 10.32 26.02
CA THR A 406 -11.62 11.45 25.75
C THR A 406 -11.25 12.06 27.10
N GLU A 407 -9.97 12.05 27.40
CA GLU A 407 -9.39 12.79 28.50
C GLU A 407 -8.70 14.05 27.96
N SER A 408 -8.73 15.14 28.73
CA SER A 408 -8.10 16.42 28.37
C SER A 408 -7.20 16.90 29.51
N GLY A 409 -6.34 17.87 29.22
CA GLY A 409 -5.56 18.54 30.26
C GLY A 409 -4.04 18.43 30.07
N TRP A 410 -3.58 17.86 28.98
CA TRP A 410 -2.17 17.92 28.62
C TRP A 410 -1.86 19.23 27.90
N ASN A 411 -0.81 19.89 28.35
CA ASN A 411 -0.24 21.07 27.70
C ASN A 411 1.20 20.81 27.33
N GLY A 412 1.62 21.31 26.20
CA GLY A 412 2.98 21.12 25.71
C GLY A 412 3.39 22.22 24.75
N ASN A 413 4.61 22.11 24.26
CA ASN A 413 5.15 23.01 23.27
C ASN A 413 5.89 22.24 22.19
N ILE A 414 5.74 22.65 20.93
CA ILE A 414 6.28 21.90 19.76
C ILE A 414 7.81 21.87 19.73
N TYR A 415 8.51 22.77 20.44
CA TYR A 415 9.97 22.82 20.47
C TYR A 415 10.61 22.00 21.59
N VAL A 416 9.81 21.56 22.57
CA VAL A 416 10.32 20.84 23.76
C VAL A 416 10.23 19.33 23.58
N GLY A 417 9.28 18.86 22.81
CA GLY A 417 9.00 17.42 22.67
C GLY A 417 8.19 16.86 23.85
N ASP A 418 8.20 15.53 24.02
CA ASP A 418 7.61 14.87 25.18
C ASP A 418 8.46 15.17 26.42
N PRO A 419 7.90 15.85 27.45
CA PRO A 419 8.65 16.12 28.68
C PRO A 419 8.89 14.87 29.53
N GLY A 420 8.38 13.68 29.11
CA GLY A 420 8.56 12.41 29.83
C GLY A 420 7.71 12.24 31.09
N ASN A 421 6.94 13.26 31.46
CA ASN A 421 6.13 13.29 32.68
C ASN A 421 4.61 13.35 32.41
N TRP A 422 4.17 13.24 31.15
CA TRP A 422 2.75 13.15 30.85
C TRP A 422 2.17 11.84 31.36
N SER A 423 1.21 11.95 32.29
CA SER A 423 0.53 10.78 32.84
C SER A 423 -0.16 9.98 31.74
N HIS A 424 -0.08 8.67 31.83
CA HIS A 424 -0.89 7.80 30.99
C HIS A 424 -2.38 8.00 31.35
N PRO A 425 -3.26 8.23 30.37
CA PRO A 425 -4.68 8.40 30.65
C PRO A 425 -5.27 7.10 31.23
N THR A 426 -6.21 7.25 32.15
CA THR A 426 -6.96 6.14 32.73
C THR A 426 -8.33 6.08 32.07
N PHE A 427 -8.40 5.42 30.93
CA PHE A 427 -9.65 5.28 30.19
C PHE A 427 -10.64 4.40 30.97
N GLY A 428 -11.81 4.94 31.29
CA GLY A 428 -12.93 4.16 31.80
C GLY A 428 -13.37 3.12 30.73
N GLN A 429 -13.82 1.95 31.18
CA GLN A 429 -14.47 1.01 30.26
C GLN A 429 -15.88 1.53 29.95
N SER A 430 -16.18 1.74 28.69
CA SER A 430 -17.53 1.99 28.19
C SER A 430 -18.04 0.72 27.52
N ASP A 431 -19.25 0.29 27.91
CA ASP A 431 -19.91 -0.88 27.30
C ASP A 431 -20.65 -0.53 26.01
N ALA A 432 -20.55 0.71 25.54
CA ALA A 432 -21.19 1.14 24.31
C ALA A 432 -20.53 0.44 23.09
N ARG A 433 -21.32 -0.28 22.34
CA ARG A 433 -20.92 -0.86 21.05
C ARG A 433 -21.45 0.03 19.94
N TYR A 434 -20.55 0.56 19.15
CA TYR A 434 -20.90 1.26 17.93
C TYR A 434 -20.80 0.30 16.76
N THR A 435 -21.89 0.12 16.03
CA THR A 435 -21.92 -0.70 14.82
C THR A 435 -22.58 0.12 13.73
N THR A 436 -21.85 0.40 12.67
CA THR A 436 -22.41 0.95 11.44
C THR A 436 -22.31 -0.12 10.37
N GLU A 437 -23.43 -0.73 10.05
CA GLU A 437 -23.53 -1.57 8.87
C GLU A 437 -23.83 -0.65 7.69
N ILE A 438 -22.88 -0.49 6.78
CA ILE A 438 -23.07 0.31 5.59
C ILE A 438 -23.76 -0.56 4.55
N ALA A 439 -24.86 -0.05 4.01
CA ALA A 439 -25.61 -0.73 2.96
C ALA A 439 -24.69 -1.11 1.79
N PRO A 440 -24.90 -2.27 1.17
CA PRO A 440 -24.10 -2.67 0.03
C PRO A 440 -24.22 -1.67 -1.11
N VAL A 441 -23.09 -1.32 -1.72
CA VAL A 441 -23.02 -0.50 -2.92
C VAL A 441 -22.90 -1.44 -4.11
N ALA A 442 -23.76 -1.29 -5.12
CA ALA A 442 -23.71 -2.05 -6.35
C ALA A 442 -23.43 -1.11 -7.53
N GLY A 443 -22.57 -1.55 -8.46
CA GLY A 443 -22.24 -0.88 -9.72
C GLY A 443 -22.67 -1.72 -10.93
N LEU A 444 -23.03 -1.07 -12.02
CA LEU A 444 -23.35 -1.65 -13.35
C LEU A 444 -22.30 -1.22 -14.35
#